data_e4f5f8b99870ee18bb37ccd916e2494d
#
_entry.id   e4f5f8b99870ee18bb37ccd916e2494d
#
_cell.length_a   1.000
_cell.length_b   1.000
_cell.length_c   1.000
_cell.angle_alpha   90.00
_cell.angle_beta   90.00
_cell.angle_gamma   90.00
#
_symmetry.space_group_name_H-M   'P 1'
#
loop_
_entity.id
_entity.type
_entity.pdbx_description
1 polymer ?
#
loop_
_entity_poly.entity_id
_entity_poly.type
_entity_poly.pdbx_seq_one_letter_code
_entity_poly.pdbx_strand_id
1 'polypeptide(L)'
;VVPPLPDDALVRAQAGEPAAFSLIYQALSPGVLGYFAGRGSDDPEALTQEVFLSVFSRLDTVSGGLAGLRTFTFSVAHARYVDEVRRRTRTPVLLEYEADGDGRASDSAETVALENLDVGGAREMLAQLNAEQRDVILLRIVAELPVDQVAEILGKSSGSVKQLQRRGLLKLKELVQPNESIAS
;
A
#
# COMPACT_ATOMS: atom_id res chain seq x y z
N VAL A 1 -14.24 -11.86 -2.27
CA VAL A 1 -14.48 -11.31 -0.91
C VAL A 1 -13.50 -11.98 0.02
N VAL A 2 -12.50 -11.25 0.53
CA VAL A 2 -11.55 -11.77 1.52
C VAL A 2 -12.31 -11.91 2.85
N PRO A 3 -12.33 -13.11 3.46
CA PRO A 3 -13.03 -13.29 4.73
C PRO A 3 -12.38 -12.41 5.83
N PRO A 4 -13.16 -11.93 6.79
CA PRO A 4 -12.61 -11.17 7.90
C PRO A 4 -11.59 -12.02 8.67
N LEU A 5 -10.46 -11.39 9.03
CA LEU A 5 -9.42 -12.06 9.80
C LEU A 5 -9.94 -12.37 11.22
N PRO A 6 -9.90 -13.61 11.69
CA PRO A 6 -10.34 -13.97 13.04
C PRO A 6 -9.54 -13.22 14.11
N ASP A 7 -10.18 -12.81 15.20
CA ASP A 7 -9.55 -12.02 16.28
C ASP A 7 -8.36 -12.75 16.93
N ASP A 8 -8.39 -14.07 16.95
CA ASP A 8 -7.34 -14.93 17.50
C ASP A 8 -6.20 -15.25 16.52
N ALA A 9 -6.29 -14.79 15.26
CA ALA A 9 -5.33 -15.15 14.22
C ALA A 9 -3.88 -14.81 14.59
N LEU A 10 -3.65 -13.65 15.23
CA LEU A 10 -2.31 -13.27 15.68
C LEU A 10 -1.78 -14.26 16.74
N VAL A 11 -2.58 -14.59 17.75
CA VAL A 11 -2.19 -15.51 18.84
C VAL A 11 -1.89 -16.90 18.29
N ARG A 12 -2.71 -17.39 17.37
CA ARG A 12 -2.52 -18.69 16.70
C ARG A 12 -1.24 -18.71 15.85
N ALA A 13 -0.97 -17.63 15.12
CA ALA A 13 0.25 -17.51 14.34
C ALA A 13 1.50 -17.42 15.24
N GLN A 14 1.43 -16.69 16.36
CA GLN A 14 2.50 -16.66 17.38
C GLN A 14 2.74 -18.03 18.04
N ALA A 15 1.70 -18.86 18.13
CA ALA A 15 1.83 -20.25 18.55
C ALA A 15 2.39 -21.19 17.46
N GLY A 16 2.69 -20.66 16.26
CA GLY A 16 3.28 -21.42 15.16
C GLY A 16 2.27 -22.20 14.30
N GLU A 17 0.97 -21.86 14.35
CA GLU A 17 -0.05 -22.54 13.56
C GLU A 17 0.03 -22.12 12.06
N PRO A 18 0.35 -23.05 11.13
CA PRO A 18 0.57 -22.68 9.71
C PRO A 18 -0.67 -22.05 9.04
N ALA A 19 -1.87 -22.51 9.41
CA ALA A 19 -3.11 -21.98 8.85
C ALA A 19 -3.32 -20.50 9.21
N ALA A 20 -2.88 -20.06 10.40
CA ALA A 20 -3.01 -18.68 10.85
C ALA A 20 -2.11 -17.73 10.04
N PHE A 21 -0.89 -18.15 9.65
CA PHE A 21 -0.02 -17.38 8.75
C PHE A 21 -0.69 -17.16 7.39
N SER A 22 -1.30 -18.21 6.83
CA SER A 22 -2.02 -18.12 5.55
C SER A 22 -3.20 -17.15 5.63
N LEU A 23 -3.97 -17.18 6.72
CA LEU A 23 -5.09 -16.26 6.95
C LEU A 23 -4.61 -14.81 7.05
N ILE A 24 -3.54 -14.54 7.79
CA ILE A 24 -2.94 -13.20 7.93
C ILE A 24 -2.46 -12.70 6.57
N TYR A 25 -1.75 -13.55 5.82
CA TYR A 25 -1.28 -13.20 4.49
C TYR A 25 -2.45 -12.84 3.54
N GLN A 26 -3.45 -13.72 3.44
CA GLN A 26 -4.62 -13.49 2.58
C GLN A 26 -5.39 -12.23 2.93
N ALA A 27 -5.51 -11.92 4.22
CA ALA A 27 -6.24 -10.75 4.69
C ALA A 27 -5.50 -9.42 4.46
N LEU A 28 -4.17 -9.40 4.60
CA LEU A 28 -3.39 -8.16 4.59
C LEU A 28 -2.62 -7.91 3.28
N SER A 29 -2.28 -8.96 2.52
CA SER A 29 -1.46 -8.80 1.30
C SER A 29 -2.13 -7.94 0.21
N PRO A 30 -3.45 -7.97 -0.03
CA PRO A 30 -4.06 -7.09 -1.01
C PRO A 30 -3.90 -5.61 -0.65
N GLY A 31 -4.02 -5.27 0.64
CA GLY A 31 -3.82 -3.91 1.14
C GLY A 31 -2.36 -3.45 1.01
N VAL A 32 -1.40 -4.34 1.31
CA VAL A 32 0.05 -4.03 1.17
C VAL A 32 0.42 -3.86 -0.30
N LEU A 33 -0.08 -4.73 -1.17
CA LEU A 33 0.10 -4.63 -2.62
C LEU A 33 -0.48 -3.31 -3.16
N GLY A 34 -1.72 -2.98 -2.77
CA GLY A 34 -2.38 -1.72 -3.14
C GLY A 34 -1.63 -0.49 -2.63
N TYR A 35 -1.03 -0.57 -1.46
CA TYR A 35 -0.17 0.49 -0.92
C TYR A 35 1.04 0.75 -1.81
N PHE A 36 1.78 -0.28 -2.22
CA PHE A 36 2.94 -0.13 -3.10
C PHE A 36 2.55 0.29 -4.52
N ALA A 37 1.51 -0.29 -5.08
CA ALA A 37 0.98 0.08 -6.40
C ALA A 37 0.54 1.55 -6.44
N GLY A 38 -0.18 2.02 -5.41
CA GLY A 38 -0.59 3.42 -5.28
C GLY A 38 0.57 4.40 -5.09
N ARG A 39 1.72 3.92 -4.61
CA ARG A 39 2.98 4.70 -4.49
C ARG A 39 3.79 4.73 -5.78
N GLY A 40 3.44 3.93 -6.76
CA GLY A 40 4.21 3.80 -7.99
C GLY A 40 5.53 3.05 -7.80
N SER A 41 5.53 2.03 -6.95
CA SER A 41 6.65 1.09 -6.82
C SER A 41 6.91 0.36 -8.14
N ASP A 42 8.17 0.00 -8.42
CA ASP A 42 8.53 -0.72 -9.66
C ASP A 42 8.09 -2.19 -9.58
N ASP A 43 8.20 -2.81 -8.42
CA ASP A 43 7.80 -4.20 -8.18
C ASP A 43 7.00 -4.32 -6.87
N PRO A 44 5.69 -3.98 -6.90
CA PRO A 44 4.83 -4.05 -5.73
C PRO A 44 4.71 -5.46 -5.15
N GLU A 45 4.74 -6.50 -6.00
CA GLU A 45 4.65 -7.90 -5.62
C GLU A 45 5.87 -8.34 -4.82
N ALA A 46 7.08 -8.06 -5.30
CA ALA A 46 8.31 -8.39 -4.60
C ALA A 46 8.40 -7.68 -3.25
N LEU A 47 8.07 -6.38 -3.20
CA LEU A 47 8.04 -5.64 -1.94
C LEU A 47 7.00 -6.17 -0.96
N THR A 48 5.83 -6.61 -1.46
CA THR A 48 4.81 -7.26 -0.63
C THR A 48 5.36 -8.54 0.00
N GLN A 49 6.03 -9.39 -0.76
CA GLN A 49 6.67 -10.60 -0.23
C GLN A 49 7.73 -10.27 0.83
N GLU A 50 8.60 -9.28 0.58
CA GLU A 50 9.60 -8.83 1.55
C GLU A 50 8.98 -8.34 2.86
N VAL A 51 7.83 -7.62 2.78
CA VAL A 51 7.09 -7.19 3.96
C VAL A 51 6.66 -8.38 4.79
N PHE A 52 6.02 -9.39 4.18
CA PHE A 52 5.52 -10.55 4.92
C PHE A 52 6.65 -11.43 5.47
N LEU A 53 7.76 -11.58 4.76
CA LEU A 53 8.95 -12.22 5.32
C LEU A 53 9.43 -11.49 6.58
N SER A 54 9.47 -10.16 6.55
CA SER A 54 9.87 -9.35 7.71
C SER A 54 8.85 -9.37 8.84
N VAL A 55 7.55 -9.37 8.53
CA VAL A 55 6.46 -9.43 9.53
C VAL A 55 6.46 -10.78 10.22
N PHE A 56 6.50 -11.87 9.48
CA PHE A 56 6.45 -13.22 10.03
C PHE A 56 7.69 -13.58 10.84
N SER A 57 8.87 -13.09 10.45
CA SER A 57 10.10 -13.31 11.24
C SER A 57 10.12 -12.59 12.59
N ARG A 58 9.24 -11.60 12.80
CA ARG A 58 9.14 -10.81 14.03
C ARG A 58 7.75 -10.83 14.66
N LEU A 59 6.93 -11.79 14.27
CA LEU A 59 5.53 -11.87 14.68
C LEU A 59 5.35 -12.00 16.20
N ASP A 60 6.29 -12.64 16.87
CA ASP A 60 6.36 -12.78 18.33
C ASP A 60 6.48 -11.45 19.07
N THR A 61 7.03 -10.42 18.42
CA THR A 61 7.16 -9.07 19.00
C THR A 61 5.89 -8.22 18.85
N VAL A 62 4.93 -8.67 18.02
CA VAL A 62 3.72 -7.91 17.71
C VAL A 62 2.73 -8.02 18.87
N SER A 63 2.24 -6.88 19.34
CA SER A 63 1.22 -6.78 20.40
C SER A 63 0.04 -5.94 19.92
N GLY A 64 -1.04 -5.90 20.72
CA GLY A 64 -2.24 -5.09 20.37
C GLY A 64 -3.20 -5.77 19.41
N GLY A 65 -3.15 -7.11 19.31
CA GLY A 65 -4.08 -7.91 18.51
C GLY A 65 -4.01 -7.58 17.01
N LEU A 66 -5.14 -7.67 16.31
CA LEU A 66 -5.20 -7.44 14.87
C LEU A 66 -4.88 -5.97 14.49
N ALA A 67 -5.25 -5.01 15.33
CA ALA A 67 -4.92 -3.60 15.10
C ALA A 67 -3.40 -3.38 15.15
N GLY A 68 -2.73 -3.96 16.15
CA GLY A 68 -1.27 -3.92 16.26
C GLY A 68 -0.58 -4.62 15.10
N LEU A 69 -1.07 -5.79 14.70
CA LEU A 69 -0.56 -6.52 13.53
C LEU A 69 -0.67 -5.69 12.25
N ARG A 70 -1.82 -5.05 12.00
CA ARG A 70 -2.02 -4.19 10.84
C ARG A 70 -1.06 -3.01 10.87
N THR A 71 -0.96 -2.29 11.99
CA THR A 71 -0.02 -1.17 12.15
C THR A 71 1.42 -1.60 11.92
N PHE A 72 1.84 -2.72 12.51
CA PHE A 72 3.19 -3.25 12.32
C PHE A 72 3.46 -3.60 10.85
N THR A 73 2.53 -4.28 10.18
CA THR A 73 2.64 -4.64 8.76
C THR A 73 2.84 -3.40 7.89
N PHE A 74 2.03 -2.35 8.06
CA PHE A 74 2.15 -1.13 7.26
C PHE A 74 3.31 -0.24 7.67
N SER A 75 3.80 -0.31 8.91
CA SER A 75 5.08 0.30 9.30
C SER A 75 6.26 -0.32 8.54
N VAL A 76 6.27 -1.65 8.43
CA VAL A 76 7.28 -2.38 7.64
C VAL A 76 7.15 -2.02 6.16
N ALA A 77 5.92 -1.98 5.62
CA ALA A 77 5.69 -1.60 4.22
C ALA A 77 6.19 -0.17 3.92
N HIS A 78 5.90 0.79 4.79
CA HIS A 78 6.38 2.15 4.64
C HIS A 78 7.91 2.23 4.67
N ALA A 79 8.56 1.54 5.62
CA ALA A 79 10.02 1.49 5.69
C ALA A 79 10.65 0.90 4.41
N ARG A 80 10.09 -0.20 3.88
CA ARG A 80 10.54 -0.82 2.62
C ARG A 80 10.41 0.14 1.43
N TYR A 81 9.30 0.87 1.34
CA TYR A 81 9.12 1.87 0.30
C TYR A 81 10.15 3.00 0.40
N VAL A 82 10.39 3.53 1.59
CA VAL A 82 11.42 4.58 1.80
C VAL A 82 12.80 4.08 1.37
N ASP A 83 13.13 2.83 1.67
CA ASP A 83 14.41 2.23 1.26
C ASP A 83 14.49 2.02 -0.25
N GLU A 84 13.39 1.64 -0.92
CA GLU A 84 13.30 1.56 -2.38
C GLU A 84 13.58 2.93 -3.02
N VAL A 85 12.91 3.99 -2.56
CA VAL A 85 13.12 5.36 -3.05
C VAL A 85 14.57 5.80 -2.84
N ARG A 86 15.15 5.54 -1.67
CA ARG A 86 16.56 5.86 -1.39
C ARG A 86 17.52 5.13 -2.31
N ARG A 87 17.26 3.86 -2.63
CA ARG A 87 18.07 3.10 -3.60
C ARG A 87 18.00 3.70 -4.99
N ARG A 88 16.80 4.06 -5.48
CA ARG A 88 16.62 4.72 -6.79
C ARG A 88 17.38 6.04 -6.88
N THR A 89 17.34 6.86 -5.82
CA THR A 89 18.03 8.16 -5.82
C THR A 89 19.55 8.06 -5.70
N ARG A 90 20.08 6.95 -5.17
CA ARG A 90 21.53 6.72 -5.03
C ARG A 90 22.18 6.05 -6.23
N THR A 91 21.42 5.33 -7.05
CA THR A 91 21.94 4.74 -8.28
C THR A 91 21.94 5.83 -9.35
N PRO A 92 23.12 6.36 -9.79
CA PRO A 92 23.16 7.24 -10.95
C PRO A 92 22.61 6.46 -12.13
N VAL A 93 21.81 7.10 -12.97
CA VAL A 93 21.35 6.56 -14.25
C VAL A 93 22.58 6.23 -15.09
N LEU A 94 23.04 5.00 -15.01
CA LEU A 94 23.95 4.43 -16.01
C LEU A 94 23.07 3.91 -17.14
N LEU A 95 22.93 4.81 -18.15
CA LEU A 95 22.68 4.50 -19.57
C LEU A 95 21.73 3.33 -19.89
N GLU A 96 20.67 3.74 -20.57
CA GLU A 96 19.83 2.90 -21.41
C GLU A 96 20.59 1.71 -22.00
N TYR A 97 20.24 0.52 -21.58
CA TYR A 97 20.38 -0.67 -22.38
C TYR A 97 18.96 -1.08 -22.76
N GLU A 98 18.63 -0.85 -24.01
CA GLU A 98 17.42 -1.39 -24.65
C GLU A 98 17.47 -2.92 -24.50
N ALA A 99 16.72 -3.48 -23.59
CA ALA A 99 16.40 -4.89 -23.59
C ALA A 99 15.12 -5.05 -24.38
N ASP A 100 15.33 -5.56 -25.58
CA ASP A 100 14.33 -6.01 -26.54
C ASP A 100 13.31 -6.94 -25.87
N GLY A 101 12.03 -6.71 -26.20
CA GLY A 101 10.93 -7.39 -25.54
C GLY A 101 10.93 -8.90 -25.76
N ASP A 102 10.66 -9.64 -24.74
CA ASP A 102 10.08 -10.98 -24.89
C ASP A 102 8.76 -11.05 -24.12
N GLY A 103 7.68 -10.91 -24.89
CA GLY A 103 6.31 -11.01 -24.41
C GLY A 103 5.98 -12.45 -24.05
N ARG A 104 5.76 -12.71 -22.77
CA ARG A 104 4.97 -13.86 -22.34
C ARG A 104 3.64 -13.37 -21.80
N ALA A 105 2.67 -13.28 -22.73
CA ALA A 105 1.27 -13.25 -22.42
C ALA A 105 0.88 -14.58 -21.76
N SER A 106 0.53 -14.55 -20.50
CA SER A 106 -0.11 -15.64 -19.80
C SER A 106 -1.62 -15.42 -19.82
N ASP A 107 -2.35 -16.47 -20.25
CA ASP A 107 -3.80 -16.50 -20.45
C ASP A 107 -4.58 -16.28 -19.14
N SER A 108 -4.82 -15.05 -18.78
CA SER A 108 -5.94 -14.62 -17.95
C SER A 108 -6.24 -13.11 -18.17
N ALA A 109 -6.04 -12.67 -19.42
CA ALA A 109 -6.00 -11.25 -19.78
C ALA A 109 -7.36 -10.51 -19.69
N GLU A 110 -8.48 -11.20 -19.70
CA GLU A 110 -9.79 -10.54 -19.83
C GLU A 110 -10.41 -10.13 -18.48
N THR A 111 -10.20 -10.94 -17.44
CA THR A 111 -10.65 -10.60 -16.08
C THR A 111 -9.69 -9.59 -15.42
N VAL A 112 -8.40 -9.72 -15.70
CA VAL A 112 -7.35 -8.80 -15.26
C VAL A 112 -7.45 -7.43 -15.94
N ALA A 113 -7.94 -7.37 -17.20
CA ALA A 113 -8.08 -6.11 -17.93
C ALA A 113 -9.20 -5.21 -17.39
N LEU A 114 -10.31 -5.75 -16.89
CA LEU A 114 -11.41 -4.98 -16.30
C LEU A 114 -11.07 -4.46 -14.89
N GLU A 115 -10.36 -5.26 -14.10
CA GLU A 115 -9.82 -4.83 -12.79
C GLU A 115 -8.68 -3.80 -12.95
N ASN A 116 -7.86 -3.90 -13.99
CA ASN A 116 -6.77 -2.98 -14.29
C ASN A 116 -7.23 -1.60 -14.80
N LEU A 117 -8.40 -1.47 -15.43
CA LEU A 117 -8.93 -0.17 -15.86
C LEU A 117 -9.30 0.73 -14.66
N ASP A 118 -9.86 0.13 -13.61
CA ASP A 118 -10.23 0.86 -12.38
C ASP A 118 -8.99 1.18 -11.52
N VAL A 119 -8.03 0.25 -11.47
CA VAL A 119 -6.74 0.42 -10.78
C VAL A 119 -5.84 1.45 -11.50
N GLY A 120 -5.86 1.50 -12.83
CA GLY A 120 -5.12 2.49 -13.62
C GLY A 120 -5.56 3.91 -13.33
N GLY A 121 -6.87 4.15 -13.34
CA GLY A 121 -7.45 5.47 -13.04
C GLY A 121 -7.17 5.91 -11.61
N ALA A 122 -7.28 5.01 -10.64
CA ALA A 122 -6.95 5.31 -9.24
C ALA A 122 -5.46 5.65 -9.05
N ARG A 123 -4.56 4.92 -9.73
CA ARG A 123 -3.11 5.19 -9.68
C ARG A 123 -2.78 6.56 -10.28
N GLU A 124 -3.37 6.92 -11.41
CA GLU A 124 -3.19 8.23 -12.04
C GLU A 124 -3.68 9.37 -11.14
N MET A 125 -4.85 9.22 -10.51
CA MET A 125 -5.36 10.19 -9.55
C MET A 125 -4.43 10.33 -8.33
N LEU A 126 -3.95 9.23 -7.78
CA LEU A 126 -2.98 9.24 -6.67
C LEU A 126 -1.65 9.89 -7.07
N ALA A 127 -1.22 9.75 -8.33
CA ALA A 127 -0.02 10.39 -8.85
C ALA A 127 -0.11 11.93 -8.88
N GLN A 128 -1.32 12.49 -8.93
CA GLN A 128 -1.55 13.94 -8.86
C GLN A 128 -1.41 14.51 -7.44
N LEU A 129 -1.42 13.67 -6.41
CA LEU A 129 -1.17 14.08 -5.04
C LEU A 129 0.33 14.29 -4.80
N ASN A 130 0.69 15.22 -3.91
CA ASN A 130 2.07 15.25 -3.42
C ASN A 130 2.37 14.01 -2.56
N ALA A 131 3.65 13.72 -2.33
CA ALA A 131 4.06 12.50 -1.64
C ALA A 131 3.40 12.34 -0.27
N GLU A 132 3.36 13.40 0.55
CA GLU A 132 2.79 13.35 1.90
C GLU A 132 1.27 13.13 1.90
N GLN A 133 0.55 13.77 0.99
CA GLN A 133 -0.89 13.55 0.83
C GLN A 133 -1.18 12.11 0.41
N ARG A 134 -0.40 11.59 -0.54
CA ARG A 134 -0.53 10.21 -1.03
C ARG A 134 -0.27 9.21 0.09
N ASP A 135 0.77 9.41 0.90
CA ASP A 135 1.09 8.58 2.05
C ASP A 135 -0.07 8.48 3.02
N VAL A 136 -0.59 9.64 3.41
CA VAL A 136 -1.71 9.71 4.34
C VAL A 136 -2.97 9.05 3.76
N ILE A 137 -3.31 9.32 2.49
CA ILE A 137 -4.49 8.71 1.84
C ILE A 137 -4.36 7.19 1.78
N LEU A 138 -3.21 6.66 1.37
CA LEU A 138 -3.00 5.21 1.28
C LEU A 138 -3.05 4.54 2.66
N LEU A 139 -2.39 5.11 3.67
CA LEU A 139 -2.41 4.54 5.02
C LEU A 139 -3.77 4.67 5.70
N ARG A 140 -4.55 5.71 5.40
CA ARG A 140 -5.88 5.91 5.97
C ARG A 140 -6.96 5.08 5.29
N ILE A 141 -6.91 4.95 3.96
CA ILE A 141 -7.98 4.35 3.15
C ILE A 141 -7.65 2.91 2.79
N VAL A 142 -6.45 2.63 2.26
CA VAL A 142 -6.07 1.28 1.83
C VAL A 142 -5.66 0.41 3.01
N ALA A 143 -4.87 0.98 3.93
CA ALA A 143 -4.44 0.28 5.15
C ALA A 143 -5.46 0.37 6.30
N GLU A 144 -6.47 1.25 6.19
CA GLU A 144 -7.51 1.46 7.21
C GLU A 144 -6.96 1.81 8.60
N LEU A 145 -5.78 2.46 8.65
CA LEU A 145 -5.16 2.82 9.93
C LEU A 145 -5.80 4.06 10.54
N PRO A 146 -5.98 4.12 11.87
CA PRO A 146 -6.41 5.33 12.57
C PRO A 146 -5.36 6.44 12.46
N VAL A 147 -5.81 7.70 12.62
CA VAL A 147 -4.96 8.90 12.45
C VAL A 147 -3.68 8.84 13.28
N ASP A 148 -3.78 8.39 14.53
CA ASP A 148 -2.64 8.39 15.45
C ASP A 148 -1.56 7.38 15.03
N GLN A 149 -1.97 6.23 14.50
CA GLN A 149 -1.04 5.23 13.95
C GLN A 149 -0.37 5.73 12.65
N VAL A 150 -1.12 6.42 11.78
CA VAL A 150 -0.55 7.06 10.59
C VAL A 150 0.43 8.16 10.98
N ALA A 151 0.12 8.94 12.01
CA ALA A 151 1.01 9.98 12.55
C ALA A 151 2.33 9.38 13.05
N GLU A 152 2.27 8.27 13.78
CA GLU A 152 3.44 7.53 14.25
C GLU A 152 4.30 7.01 13.08
N ILE A 153 3.69 6.33 12.11
CA ILE A 153 4.39 5.76 10.93
C ILE A 153 5.11 6.87 10.14
N LEU A 154 4.46 8.02 9.95
CA LEU A 154 4.99 9.13 9.15
C LEU A 154 5.84 10.12 9.94
N GLY A 155 5.98 9.95 11.27
CA GLY A 155 6.69 10.91 12.13
C GLY A 155 6.04 12.30 12.14
N LYS A 156 4.70 12.37 12.09
CA LYS A 156 3.92 13.61 12.01
C LYS A 156 2.98 13.74 13.22
N SER A 157 2.44 14.95 13.43
CA SER A 157 1.35 15.13 14.38
C SER A 157 0.01 14.66 13.80
N SER A 158 -0.91 14.21 14.66
CA SER A 158 -2.29 13.85 14.28
C SER A 158 -3.02 15.01 13.58
N GLY A 159 -2.74 16.26 13.98
CA GLY A 159 -3.27 17.44 13.30
C GLY A 159 -2.77 17.59 11.87
N SER A 160 -1.48 17.36 11.64
CA SER A 160 -0.87 17.38 10.30
C SER A 160 -1.47 16.29 9.40
N VAL A 161 -1.64 15.07 9.94
CA VAL A 161 -2.26 13.94 9.20
C VAL A 161 -3.69 14.30 8.77
N LYS A 162 -4.51 14.86 9.68
CA LYS A 162 -5.89 15.29 9.35
C LYS A 162 -5.92 16.35 8.25
N GLN A 163 -5.00 17.33 8.29
CA GLN A 163 -4.90 18.36 7.25
C GLN A 163 -4.47 17.79 5.90
N LEU A 164 -3.45 16.92 5.89
CA LEU A 164 -2.97 16.25 4.67
C LEU A 164 -4.08 15.38 4.06
N GLN A 165 -4.80 14.62 4.89
CA GLN A 165 -5.95 13.82 4.45
C GLN A 165 -7.02 14.70 3.80
N ARG A 166 -7.42 15.80 4.47
CA ARG A 166 -8.44 16.72 3.94
C ARG A 166 -8.02 17.29 2.59
N ARG A 167 -6.78 17.79 2.48
CA ARG A 167 -6.28 18.39 1.23
C ARG A 167 -6.18 17.34 0.12
N GLY A 168 -5.70 16.13 0.43
CA GLY A 168 -5.62 15.03 -0.52
C GLY A 168 -6.99 14.62 -1.05
N LEU A 169 -7.99 14.46 -0.16
CA LEU A 169 -9.36 14.12 -0.55
C LEU A 169 -10.03 15.22 -1.39
N LEU A 170 -9.81 16.51 -1.06
CA LEU A 170 -10.31 17.61 -1.89
C LEU A 170 -9.72 17.57 -3.30
N LYS A 171 -8.42 17.35 -3.40
CA LYS A 171 -7.74 17.22 -4.70
C LYS A 171 -8.28 16.06 -5.53
N LEU A 172 -8.46 14.89 -4.90
CA LEU A 172 -9.06 13.72 -5.56
C LEU A 172 -10.50 14.00 -6.03
N LYS A 173 -11.30 14.69 -5.21
CA LYS A 173 -12.66 15.07 -5.58
C LYS A 173 -12.67 15.98 -6.81
N GLU A 174 -11.77 16.96 -6.88
CA GLU A 174 -11.63 17.84 -8.05
C GLU A 174 -11.28 17.07 -9.33
N LEU A 175 -10.48 16.00 -9.22
CA LEU A 175 -10.10 15.16 -10.35
C LEU A 175 -11.25 14.26 -10.85
N VAL A 176 -12.12 13.80 -9.93
CA VAL A 176 -13.27 12.96 -10.28
C VAL A 176 -14.44 13.80 -10.84
N GLN A 177 -14.58 15.05 -10.38
CA GLN A 177 -15.60 15.99 -10.85
C GLN A 177 -14.92 17.18 -11.57
N PRO A 178 -14.43 16.99 -12.82
CA PRO A 178 -13.97 18.13 -13.58
C PRO A 178 -15.18 19.05 -13.82
N ASN A 179 -15.09 20.23 -13.26
CA ASN A 179 -15.96 21.39 -13.30
C ASN A 179 -17.07 21.38 -14.36
N GLU A 180 -18.33 21.19 -13.96
CA GLU A 180 -19.52 21.55 -14.75
C GLU A 180 -19.73 23.10 -14.84
N SER A 181 -18.71 23.89 -14.57
CA SER A 181 -18.82 25.35 -14.47
C SER A 181 -18.17 26.09 -15.67
N ILE A 182 -18.30 25.57 -16.91
CA ILE A 182 -18.10 26.41 -18.10
C ILE A 182 -19.18 26.05 -19.14
N ALA A 183 -20.42 26.37 -18.86
CA ALA A 183 -21.47 26.51 -19.86
C ALA A 183 -22.57 27.46 -19.32
N SER A 184 -22.33 28.76 -19.41
CA SER A 184 -23.35 29.81 -19.41
C SER A 184 -22.78 31.04 -20.09
#